data_4124bdd1244fcc0e7c602ea6069f8f1c
#
_entry.id   4124bdd1244fcc0e7c602ea6069f8f1c
#
_cell.length_a   1.000
_cell.length_b   1.000
_cell.length_c   1.000
_cell.angle_alpha   90.00
_cell.angle_beta   90.00
_cell.angle_gamma   90.00
#
_symmetry.space_group_name_H-M   'P 1'
#
loop_
_entity.id
_entity.type
_entity.pdbx_description
1 polymer ?
#
loop_
_entity_poly.entity_id
_entity_poly.type
_entity_poly.pdbx_seq_one_letter_code
_entity_poly.pdbx_strand_id
1 'polypeptide(L)'
;TTGAQNTLIGALAGDALTDADYNTAIGYAALSSDTLGSQNTAVGYLALLTQNFTSGTTSYNTAVGSQAGRLLTTGIHNTLIGGLAGDALTDADSNTAIGYNALTTNTLGSAVTAVGSGALALHNVTSAAQTFNTAVGYDAGNQVTTGVQNTLVGGLAGDAITTGGENEAFGYKALSANTTGFYNVALGSRALANM
;
A
#
# COMPACT_ATOMS: atom_id res chain seq x y z
N THR A 1 -1.24 -12.61 -29.14
CA THR A 1 -1.92 -11.94 -28.03
C THR A 1 -3.37 -11.68 -28.43
N THR A 2 -4.31 -12.03 -27.57
CA THR A 2 -5.75 -11.81 -27.78
C THR A 2 -6.31 -10.68 -26.93
N GLY A 3 -5.49 -10.15 -26.01
CA GLY A 3 -5.86 -9.04 -25.12
C GLY A 3 -6.32 -7.79 -25.87
N ALA A 4 -7.39 -7.16 -25.38
CA ALA A 4 -8.08 -6.02 -26.01
C ALA A 4 -8.16 -4.81 -25.08
N GLN A 5 -8.35 -3.63 -25.69
CA GLN A 5 -8.63 -2.39 -24.99
C GLN A 5 -7.55 -1.98 -23.96
N ASN A 6 -6.28 -2.32 -24.25
CA ASN A 6 -5.15 -1.88 -23.45
C ASN A 6 -4.56 -0.57 -23.96
N THR A 7 -4.18 0.34 -23.05
CA THR A 7 -3.42 1.56 -23.35
C THR A 7 -2.00 1.38 -22.84
N LEU A 8 -1.02 1.22 -23.73
CA LEU A 8 0.39 0.94 -23.40
C LEU A 8 1.28 2.03 -23.97
N ILE A 9 1.93 2.82 -23.12
CA ILE A 9 2.79 3.95 -23.52
C ILE A 9 4.13 3.87 -22.77
N GLY A 10 5.19 3.64 -23.48
CA GLY A 10 6.56 3.57 -22.94
C GLY A 10 7.28 2.30 -23.33
N ALA A 11 8.61 2.32 -23.23
CA ALA A 11 9.40 1.11 -23.50
C ALA A 11 9.06 0.03 -22.48
N LEU A 12 8.81 -1.20 -22.96
CA LEU A 12 8.44 -2.37 -22.16
C LEU A 12 7.12 -2.23 -21.38
N ALA A 13 6.27 -1.21 -21.67
CA ALA A 13 4.97 -1.11 -21.01
C ALA A 13 4.06 -2.26 -21.45
N GLY A 14 3.63 -3.12 -20.50
CA GLY A 14 2.75 -4.26 -20.76
C GLY A 14 3.28 -5.27 -21.78
N ASP A 15 4.60 -5.42 -21.91
CA ASP A 15 5.20 -6.22 -22.99
C ASP A 15 4.98 -7.74 -22.85
N ALA A 16 4.68 -8.24 -21.64
CA ALA A 16 4.31 -9.63 -21.41
C ALA A 16 2.80 -9.91 -21.55
N LEU A 17 1.94 -8.91 -21.70
CA LEU A 17 0.49 -9.12 -21.77
C LEU A 17 0.12 -10.03 -22.95
N THR A 18 -0.67 -11.06 -22.70
CA THR A 18 -1.13 -12.02 -23.71
C THR A 18 -2.64 -11.97 -23.94
N ASP A 19 -3.46 -12.31 -22.96
CA ASP A 19 -4.93 -12.34 -23.01
C ASP A 19 -5.54 -11.50 -21.87
N ALA A 20 -4.92 -10.36 -21.59
CA ALA A 20 -5.29 -9.42 -20.54
C ALA A 20 -5.96 -8.19 -21.14
N ASP A 21 -7.07 -7.75 -20.55
CA ASP A 21 -7.91 -6.68 -21.10
C ASP A 21 -7.97 -5.46 -20.20
N TYR A 22 -8.30 -4.30 -20.80
CA TYR A 22 -8.63 -3.06 -20.10
C TYR A 22 -7.51 -2.53 -19.20
N ASN A 23 -6.24 -2.78 -19.52
CA ASN A 23 -5.13 -2.25 -18.74
C ASN A 23 -4.66 -0.90 -19.28
N THR A 24 -4.26 -0.01 -18.37
CA THR A 24 -3.53 1.22 -18.69
C THR A 24 -2.12 1.11 -18.12
N ALA A 25 -1.09 1.00 -18.97
CA ALA A 25 0.31 0.96 -18.56
C ALA A 25 1.07 2.12 -19.23
N ILE A 26 1.52 3.11 -18.45
CA ILE A 26 2.21 4.29 -18.95
C ILE A 26 3.52 4.48 -18.18
N GLY A 27 4.64 4.31 -18.84
CA GLY A 27 5.98 4.45 -18.26
C GLY A 27 6.91 3.32 -18.66
N TYR A 28 8.21 3.49 -18.37
CA TYR A 28 9.18 2.43 -18.62
C TYR A 28 8.85 1.20 -17.76
N ALA A 29 8.66 0.05 -18.40
CA ALA A 29 8.36 -1.25 -17.80
C ALA A 29 7.16 -1.22 -16.81
N ALA A 30 6.19 -0.32 -17.00
CA ALA A 30 4.93 -0.37 -16.27
C ALA A 30 4.16 -1.63 -16.67
N LEU A 31 3.72 -2.44 -15.68
CA LEU A 31 2.97 -3.70 -15.87
C LEU A 31 3.67 -4.70 -16.82
N SER A 32 5.02 -4.73 -16.83
CA SER A 32 5.75 -5.45 -17.88
C SER A 32 5.79 -6.96 -17.70
N SER A 33 5.55 -7.49 -16.50
CA SER A 33 5.60 -8.94 -16.24
C SER A 33 4.23 -9.64 -16.30
N ASP A 34 3.15 -8.88 -16.29
CA ASP A 34 1.80 -9.44 -16.24
C ASP A 34 1.40 -10.08 -17.58
N THR A 35 0.82 -11.27 -17.51
CA THR A 35 0.39 -12.00 -18.68
C THR A 35 -1.12 -12.02 -18.86
N LEU A 36 -1.88 -12.19 -17.80
CA LEU A 36 -3.33 -12.44 -17.82
C LEU A 36 -4.14 -11.54 -16.86
N GLY A 37 -3.51 -10.61 -16.15
CA GLY A 37 -4.20 -9.67 -15.26
C GLY A 37 -4.92 -8.57 -16.03
N SER A 38 -6.16 -8.33 -15.71
CA SER A 38 -7.02 -7.34 -16.39
C SER A 38 -7.45 -6.21 -15.46
N GLN A 39 -7.83 -5.08 -16.07
CA GLN A 39 -8.39 -3.90 -15.40
C GLN A 39 -7.42 -3.23 -14.40
N ASN A 40 -6.15 -3.17 -14.76
CA ASN A 40 -5.13 -2.48 -13.97
C ASN A 40 -4.80 -1.09 -14.54
N THR A 41 -4.42 -0.19 -13.65
CA THR A 41 -3.82 1.11 -13.99
C THR A 41 -2.42 1.20 -13.42
N ALA A 42 -1.39 1.21 -14.25
CA ALA A 42 0.02 1.33 -13.89
C ALA A 42 0.61 2.57 -14.59
N VAL A 43 0.83 3.64 -13.85
CA VAL A 43 1.37 4.90 -14.40
C VAL A 43 2.64 5.30 -13.64
N GLY A 44 3.79 5.17 -14.28
CA GLY A 44 5.08 5.52 -13.68
C GLY A 44 6.19 4.53 -14.05
N TYR A 45 7.43 4.92 -13.78
CA TYR A 45 8.60 4.06 -13.91
C TYR A 45 8.46 2.83 -13.01
N LEU A 46 8.45 1.61 -13.56
CA LEU A 46 8.32 0.33 -12.87
C LEU A 46 7.04 0.18 -11.99
N ALA A 47 5.95 0.90 -12.30
CA ALA A 47 4.69 0.70 -11.60
C ALA A 47 4.13 -0.70 -11.91
N LEU A 48 3.73 -1.48 -10.90
CA LEU A 48 3.27 -2.89 -11.01
C LEU A 48 4.22 -3.78 -11.82
N LEU A 49 5.54 -3.56 -11.69
CA LEU A 49 6.54 -4.24 -12.51
C LEU A 49 6.40 -5.76 -12.49
N THR A 50 6.26 -6.37 -11.30
CA THR A 50 6.28 -7.83 -11.10
C THR A 50 4.91 -8.48 -11.05
N GLN A 51 3.82 -7.68 -11.17
CA GLN A 51 2.48 -8.28 -11.21
C GLN A 51 2.41 -9.34 -12.31
N ASN A 52 1.91 -10.53 -11.95
CA ASN A 52 1.76 -11.59 -12.94
C ASN A 52 0.73 -12.63 -12.48
N PHE A 53 -0.39 -12.67 -13.15
CA PHE A 53 -1.42 -13.67 -12.95
C PHE A 53 -1.28 -14.81 -13.97
N THR A 54 -1.32 -16.05 -13.49
CA THR A 54 -1.24 -17.28 -14.32
C THR A 54 -2.60 -17.76 -14.82
N SER A 55 -3.67 -17.09 -14.46
CA SER A 55 -5.04 -17.29 -14.94
C SER A 55 -5.68 -15.93 -15.20
N GLY A 56 -6.68 -15.87 -16.06
CA GLY A 56 -7.43 -14.63 -16.33
C GLY A 56 -8.03 -14.08 -15.05
N THR A 57 -7.45 -13.01 -14.53
CA THR A 57 -7.83 -12.39 -13.25
C THR A 57 -8.16 -10.92 -13.45
N THR A 58 -9.32 -10.50 -12.98
CA THR A 58 -9.68 -9.10 -12.87
C THR A 58 -9.13 -8.57 -11.56
N SER A 59 -8.00 -7.87 -11.60
CA SER A 59 -7.23 -7.53 -10.40
C SER A 59 -7.53 -6.15 -9.82
N TYR A 60 -8.02 -5.21 -10.62
CA TYR A 60 -8.39 -3.85 -10.20
C TYR A 60 -7.29 -3.12 -9.39
N ASN A 61 -6.03 -3.36 -9.70
CA ASN A 61 -4.96 -2.62 -9.05
C ASN A 61 -4.74 -1.26 -9.73
N THR A 62 -4.59 -0.22 -8.93
CA THR A 62 -4.23 1.11 -9.38
C THR A 62 -2.90 1.50 -8.76
N ALA A 63 -1.86 1.69 -9.56
CA ALA A 63 -0.54 2.15 -9.13
C ALA A 63 -0.11 3.37 -9.94
N VAL A 64 0.02 4.50 -9.29
CA VAL A 64 0.42 5.78 -9.92
C VAL A 64 1.61 6.37 -9.17
N GLY A 65 2.76 6.36 -9.80
CA GLY A 65 4.01 6.84 -9.21
C GLY A 65 5.21 5.96 -9.58
N SER A 66 6.42 6.50 -9.45
CA SER A 66 7.64 5.71 -9.65
C SER A 66 7.70 4.57 -8.64
N GLN A 67 7.79 3.34 -9.13
CA GLN A 67 7.88 2.11 -8.33
C GLN A 67 6.66 1.86 -7.41
N ALA A 68 5.50 2.46 -7.67
CA ALA A 68 4.27 2.14 -6.95
C ALA A 68 3.89 0.67 -7.18
N GLY A 69 3.73 -0.10 -6.11
CA GLY A 69 3.42 -1.53 -6.17
C GLY A 69 4.45 -2.37 -6.93
N ARG A 70 5.73 -1.97 -6.96
CA ARG A 70 6.75 -2.58 -7.83
C ARG A 70 6.89 -4.08 -7.67
N LEU A 71 6.80 -4.61 -6.45
CA LEU A 71 6.94 -6.04 -6.14
C LEU A 71 5.59 -6.78 -6.02
N LEU A 72 4.46 -6.10 -6.28
CA LEU A 72 3.15 -6.76 -6.26
C LEU A 72 3.12 -7.90 -7.30
N THR A 73 2.75 -9.11 -6.86
CA THR A 73 2.69 -10.30 -7.71
C THR A 73 1.25 -10.70 -8.02
N THR A 74 0.52 -11.20 -7.04
CA THR A 74 -0.84 -11.73 -7.18
C THR A 74 -1.88 -10.99 -6.34
N GLY A 75 -1.47 -9.99 -5.56
CA GLY A 75 -2.41 -9.15 -4.79
C GLY A 75 -3.39 -8.39 -5.69
N ILE A 76 -4.64 -8.25 -5.21
CA ILE A 76 -5.74 -7.61 -5.94
C ILE A 76 -6.36 -6.43 -5.16
N HIS A 77 -7.08 -5.56 -5.88
CA HIS A 77 -7.84 -4.44 -5.29
C HIS A 77 -6.98 -3.42 -4.53
N ASN A 78 -5.73 -3.22 -4.93
CA ASN A 78 -4.84 -2.26 -4.27
C ASN A 78 -4.89 -0.89 -4.98
N THR A 79 -4.90 0.19 -4.21
CA THR A 79 -4.77 1.58 -4.66
C THR A 79 -3.46 2.16 -4.12
N LEU A 80 -2.45 2.33 -4.97
CA LEU A 80 -1.08 2.69 -4.62
C LEU A 80 -0.68 3.96 -5.36
N ILE A 81 -0.73 5.12 -4.70
CA ILE A 81 -0.49 6.42 -5.34
C ILE A 81 0.64 7.17 -4.64
N GLY A 82 1.73 7.35 -5.34
CA GLY A 82 2.95 8.01 -4.83
C GLY A 82 4.20 7.21 -5.15
N GLY A 83 5.34 7.87 -5.13
CA GLY A 83 6.62 7.16 -5.31
C GLY A 83 6.81 6.14 -4.18
N LEU A 84 7.15 4.89 -4.52
CA LEU A 84 7.35 3.78 -3.58
C LEU A 84 6.13 3.45 -2.71
N ALA A 85 4.91 3.88 -3.08
CA ALA A 85 3.69 3.49 -2.36
C ALA A 85 3.46 1.98 -2.51
N GLY A 86 3.44 1.24 -1.39
CA GLY A 86 3.24 -0.20 -1.37
C GLY A 86 4.23 -1.00 -2.23
N ASP A 87 5.47 -0.51 -2.41
CA ASP A 87 6.41 -1.11 -3.37
C ASP A 87 6.88 -2.51 -2.99
N ALA A 88 6.82 -2.90 -1.73
CA ALA A 88 7.16 -4.24 -1.25
C ALA A 88 5.97 -5.22 -1.21
N LEU A 89 4.74 -4.77 -1.46
CA LEU A 89 3.57 -5.67 -1.49
C LEU A 89 3.81 -6.83 -2.48
N THR A 90 3.41 -8.02 -2.10
CA THR A 90 3.50 -9.22 -2.96
C THR A 90 2.12 -9.83 -3.22
N ASP A 91 1.54 -10.53 -2.27
CA ASP A 91 0.24 -11.21 -2.37
C ASP A 91 -0.79 -10.59 -1.38
N ALA A 92 -0.72 -9.29 -1.23
CA ALA A 92 -1.55 -8.53 -0.29
C ALA A 92 -2.69 -7.83 -1.01
N ASP A 93 -3.90 -7.89 -0.44
CA ASP A 93 -5.13 -7.42 -1.06
C ASP A 93 -5.73 -6.20 -0.37
N SER A 94 -6.51 -5.43 -1.15
CA SER A 94 -7.40 -4.40 -0.63
C SER A 94 -6.68 -3.33 0.20
N ASN A 95 -5.48 -2.94 -0.20
CA ASN A 95 -4.72 -1.90 0.45
C ASN A 95 -4.90 -0.55 -0.26
N THR A 96 -4.98 0.52 0.52
CA THR A 96 -4.92 1.90 0.04
C THR A 96 -3.67 2.55 0.59
N ALA A 97 -2.67 2.81 -0.26
CA ALA A 97 -1.43 3.51 0.09
C ALA A 97 -1.30 4.77 -0.78
N ILE A 98 -1.44 5.94 -0.18
CA ILE A 98 -1.40 7.23 -0.89
C ILE A 98 -0.37 8.14 -0.23
N GLY A 99 0.73 8.40 -0.92
CA GLY A 99 1.85 9.23 -0.44
C GLY A 99 3.21 8.60 -0.74
N TYR A 100 4.26 9.42 -0.70
CA TYR A 100 5.63 8.92 -0.83
C TYR A 100 5.96 7.96 0.33
N ASN A 101 6.46 6.75 0.04
CA ASN A 101 6.75 5.70 1.01
C ASN A 101 5.56 5.27 1.89
N ALA A 102 4.31 5.55 1.53
CA ALA A 102 3.17 5.00 2.25
C ALA A 102 3.17 3.47 2.11
N LEU A 103 3.10 2.74 3.23
CA LEU A 103 3.05 1.26 3.29
C LEU A 103 4.22 0.57 2.57
N THR A 104 5.41 1.18 2.53
CA THR A 104 6.51 0.76 1.66
C THR A 104 7.13 -0.59 2.02
N THR A 105 7.10 -1.05 3.28
CA THR A 105 7.70 -2.34 3.68
C THR A 105 6.72 -3.51 3.78
N ASN A 106 5.42 -3.25 3.67
CA ASN A 106 4.41 -4.29 3.81
C ASN A 106 4.48 -5.30 2.66
N THR A 107 4.55 -6.58 3.00
CA THR A 107 4.62 -7.65 2.00
C THR A 107 3.30 -8.41 1.86
N LEU A 108 2.68 -8.81 2.96
CA LEU A 108 1.54 -9.72 3.00
C LEU A 108 0.32 -9.18 3.74
N GLY A 109 0.44 -8.01 4.42
CA GLY A 109 -0.68 -7.42 5.17
C GLY A 109 -1.74 -6.84 4.25
N SER A 110 -2.98 -7.23 4.43
CA SER A 110 -4.14 -6.81 3.65
C SER A 110 -5.07 -5.90 4.45
N ALA A 111 -6.00 -5.23 3.76
CA ALA A 111 -7.00 -4.33 4.34
C ALA A 111 -6.39 -3.17 5.16
N VAL A 112 -5.34 -2.56 4.63
CA VAL A 112 -4.64 -1.41 5.22
C VAL A 112 -5.01 -0.12 4.50
N THR A 113 -5.22 0.95 5.26
CA THR A 113 -5.36 2.31 4.72
C THR A 113 -4.22 3.18 5.24
N ALA A 114 -3.30 3.59 4.35
CA ALA A 114 -2.15 4.45 4.64
C ALA A 114 -2.19 5.68 3.73
N VAL A 115 -2.57 6.83 4.25
CA VAL A 115 -2.69 8.08 3.49
C VAL A 115 -1.80 9.16 4.10
N GLY A 116 -0.76 9.53 3.41
CA GLY A 116 0.25 10.49 3.84
C GLY A 116 1.64 9.99 3.54
N SER A 117 2.61 10.90 3.37
CA SER A 117 4.01 10.51 3.23
C SER A 117 4.46 9.79 4.49
N GLY A 118 5.07 8.59 4.35
CA GLY A 118 5.55 7.77 5.45
C GLY A 118 4.48 7.10 6.32
N ALA A 119 3.18 7.21 5.97
CA ALA A 119 2.12 6.55 6.73
C ALA A 119 2.32 5.02 6.69
N LEU A 120 2.37 4.37 7.87
CA LEU A 120 2.61 2.93 8.04
C LEU A 120 3.84 2.42 7.27
N ALA A 121 4.89 3.24 7.15
CA ALA A 121 6.04 2.90 6.30
C ALA A 121 6.74 1.60 6.72
N LEU A 122 6.81 1.29 8.02
CA LEU A 122 7.46 0.08 8.53
C LEU A 122 6.49 -1.08 8.82
N HIS A 123 5.19 -0.91 8.49
CA HIS A 123 4.22 -1.98 8.72
C HIS A 123 4.54 -3.20 7.85
N ASN A 124 4.75 -4.34 8.49
CA ASN A 124 5.02 -5.60 7.80
C ASN A 124 4.64 -6.80 8.67
N VAL A 125 3.69 -7.57 8.22
CA VAL A 125 3.31 -8.84 8.85
C VAL A 125 3.87 -10.01 8.07
N THR A 126 4.28 -11.06 8.78
CA THR A 126 4.98 -12.23 8.21
C THR A 126 4.05 -13.32 7.66
N SER A 127 2.75 -13.11 7.77
CA SER A 127 1.73 -14.01 7.23
C SER A 127 0.64 -13.21 6.53
N ALA A 128 0.00 -13.80 5.54
CA ALA A 128 -1.15 -13.19 4.89
C ALA A 128 -2.27 -12.99 5.93
N ALA A 129 -2.56 -11.75 6.26
CA ALA A 129 -3.53 -11.38 7.28
C ALA A 129 -4.18 -10.04 6.96
N GLN A 130 -5.46 -9.92 7.31
CA GLN A 130 -6.12 -8.63 7.34
C GLN A 130 -5.73 -7.90 8.62
N THR A 131 -5.07 -6.77 8.50
CA THR A 131 -4.52 -6.07 9.66
C THR A 131 -5.40 -4.92 10.13
N PHE A 132 -6.30 -4.41 9.27
CA PHE A 132 -7.27 -3.35 9.56
C PHE A 132 -6.66 -2.08 10.17
N ASN A 133 -5.40 -1.77 9.84
CA ASN A 133 -4.79 -0.52 10.24
C ASN A 133 -5.27 0.62 9.33
N THR A 134 -5.63 1.75 9.94
CA THR A 134 -5.92 3.00 9.24
C THR A 134 -4.99 4.09 9.76
N ALA A 135 -4.14 4.64 8.90
CA ALA A 135 -3.27 5.77 9.22
C ALA A 135 -3.44 6.88 8.19
N VAL A 136 -3.80 8.06 8.65
CA VAL A 136 -4.02 9.25 7.81
C VAL A 136 -3.23 10.42 8.37
N GLY A 137 -2.19 10.83 7.67
CA GLY A 137 -1.31 11.95 8.06
C GLY A 137 0.14 11.66 7.76
N TYR A 138 0.97 12.72 7.76
CA TYR A 138 2.42 12.61 7.63
C TYR A 138 2.98 11.74 8.77
N ASP A 139 3.72 10.67 8.44
CA ASP A 139 4.31 9.71 9.36
C ASP A 139 3.33 9.13 10.41
N ALA A 140 2.02 9.10 10.12
CA ALA A 140 1.05 8.45 11.00
C ALA A 140 1.35 6.95 11.07
N GLY A 141 1.56 6.42 12.29
CA GLY A 141 1.92 5.03 12.52
C GLY A 141 3.22 4.58 11.84
N ASN A 142 4.16 5.49 11.58
CA ASN A 142 5.38 5.20 10.80
C ASN A 142 6.15 3.99 11.33
N GLN A 143 6.27 3.81 12.65
CA GLN A 143 7.01 2.73 13.29
C GLN A 143 6.16 1.45 13.52
N VAL A 144 4.88 1.45 13.17
CA VAL A 144 4.05 0.23 13.30
C VAL A 144 4.68 -0.88 12.47
N THR A 145 5.05 -1.98 13.12
CA THR A 145 5.60 -3.17 12.46
C THR A 145 4.53 -4.25 12.32
N THR A 146 4.17 -4.92 13.39
CA THR A 146 3.19 -6.00 13.41
C THR A 146 1.89 -5.65 14.14
N GLY A 147 1.77 -4.42 14.66
CA GLY A 147 0.54 -3.93 15.28
C GLY A 147 -0.64 -3.96 14.32
N VAL A 148 -1.83 -4.31 14.81
CA VAL A 148 -3.05 -4.45 14.00
C VAL A 148 -4.20 -3.65 14.61
N GLN A 149 -5.22 -3.36 13.79
CA GLN A 149 -6.46 -2.72 14.22
C GLN A 149 -6.25 -1.33 14.86
N ASN A 150 -5.23 -0.60 14.41
CA ASN A 150 -5.00 0.77 14.86
C ASN A 150 -5.69 1.77 13.92
N THR A 151 -6.30 2.81 14.51
CA THR A 151 -6.84 3.97 13.79
C THR A 151 -6.06 5.22 14.20
N LEU A 152 -5.18 5.72 13.32
CA LEU A 152 -4.19 6.76 13.58
C LEU A 152 -4.41 7.93 12.62
N VAL A 153 -5.07 8.99 13.07
CA VAL A 153 -5.43 10.14 12.22
C VAL A 153 -4.81 11.43 12.75
N GLY A 154 -3.90 11.97 11.97
CA GLY A 154 -3.15 13.18 12.31
C GLY A 154 -1.67 13.02 12.03
N GLY A 155 -0.95 14.10 11.75
CA GLY A 155 0.51 14.02 11.56
C GLY A 155 1.18 13.46 12.82
N LEU A 156 2.04 12.44 12.65
CA LEU A 156 2.74 11.77 13.75
C LEU A 156 1.81 11.13 14.81
N ALA A 157 0.55 10.82 14.45
CA ALA A 157 -0.33 10.07 15.34
C ALA A 157 0.17 8.62 15.46
N GLY A 158 0.41 8.15 16.68
CA GLY A 158 0.90 6.80 16.95
C GLY A 158 2.23 6.45 16.29
N ASP A 159 3.06 7.45 15.98
CA ASP A 159 4.29 7.27 15.18
C ASP A 159 5.37 6.40 15.86
N ALA A 160 5.29 6.22 17.19
CA ALA A 160 6.19 5.32 17.93
C ALA A 160 5.61 3.90 18.14
N ILE A 161 4.34 3.64 17.81
CA ILE A 161 3.74 2.31 17.98
C ILE A 161 4.52 1.31 17.10
N THR A 162 4.87 0.17 17.68
CA THR A 162 5.54 -0.93 16.98
C THR A 162 4.63 -2.16 16.87
N THR A 163 4.39 -2.86 17.95
CA THR A 163 3.57 -4.07 18.03
C THR A 163 2.21 -3.83 18.69
N GLY A 164 1.97 -2.64 19.23
CA GLY A 164 0.70 -2.27 19.85
C GLY A 164 -0.46 -2.32 18.86
N GLY A 165 -1.63 -2.71 19.33
CA GLY A 165 -2.82 -2.87 18.49
C GLY A 165 -4.09 -2.34 19.16
N GLU A 166 -5.17 -2.24 18.37
CA GLU A 166 -6.48 -1.78 18.84
C GLU A 166 -6.41 -0.41 19.53
N ASN A 167 -5.63 0.52 18.94
CA ASN A 167 -5.50 1.89 19.43
C ASN A 167 -6.19 2.88 18.49
N GLU A 168 -6.87 3.87 19.06
CA GLU A 168 -7.48 4.99 18.36
C GLU A 168 -6.76 6.30 18.75
N ALA A 169 -6.05 6.92 17.80
CA ALA A 169 -5.34 8.17 18.00
C ALA A 169 -5.82 9.22 16.97
N PHE A 170 -6.45 10.26 17.43
CA PHE A 170 -6.95 11.37 16.61
C PHE A 170 -6.32 12.70 17.02
N GLY A 171 -5.44 13.25 16.21
CA GLY A 171 -4.80 14.53 16.44
C GLY A 171 -3.29 14.49 16.20
N TYR A 172 -2.70 15.68 15.98
CA TYR A 172 -1.25 15.81 15.84
C TYR A 172 -0.53 15.22 17.05
N LYS A 173 0.36 14.24 16.84
CA LYS A 173 1.11 13.54 17.89
C LYS A 173 0.24 12.90 18.98
N ALA A 174 -1.01 12.55 18.71
CA ALA A 174 -1.77 11.73 19.63
C ALA A 174 -1.12 10.35 19.74
N LEU A 175 -0.94 9.84 20.96
CA LEU A 175 -0.36 8.53 21.29
C LEU A 175 1.10 8.34 20.76
N SER A 176 1.88 9.42 20.61
CA SER A 176 3.18 9.39 19.92
C SER A 176 4.34 8.77 20.73
N ALA A 177 4.17 8.45 22.02
CA ALA A 177 5.19 7.74 22.80
C ALA A 177 4.84 6.28 23.10
N ASN A 178 3.64 5.84 22.77
CA ASN A 178 3.22 4.44 22.98
C ASN A 178 3.91 3.53 21.98
N THR A 179 4.58 2.48 22.44
CA THR A 179 5.28 1.53 21.57
C THR A 179 4.55 0.20 21.43
N THR A 180 4.03 -0.35 22.53
CA THR A 180 3.48 -1.71 22.58
C THR A 180 2.08 -1.79 23.24
N GLY A 181 1.49 -0.66 23.63
CA GLY A 181 0.20 -0.62 24.32
C GLY A 181 -0.97 -1.00 23.41
N PHE A 182 -2.01 -1.53 24.01
CA PHE A 182 -3.25 -1.93 23.36
C PHE A 182 -4.45 -1.18 23.96
N TYR A 183 -5.54 -1.05 23.20
CA TYR A 183 -6.83 -0.53 23.66
C TYR A 183 -6.78 0.90 24.18
N ASN A 184 -5.90 1.75 23.62
CA ASN A 184 -5.81 3.15 24.03
C ASN A 184 -6.64 4.04 23.12
N VAL A 185 -7.36 5.00 23.72
CA VAL A 185 -8.06 6.05 22.99
C VAL A 185 -7.42 7.39 23.32
N ALA A 186 -6.87 8.06 22.31
CA ALA A 186 -6.23 9.37 22.41
C ALA A 186 -6.91 10.36 21.45
N LEU A 187 -7.70 11.28 21.98
CA LEU A 187 -8.41 12.28 21.19
C LEU A 187 -7.91 13.69 21.51
N GLY A 188 -7.37 14.36 20.53
CA GLY A 188 -6.83 15.71 20.61
C GLY A 188 -5.34 15.79 20.31
N SER A 189 -4.87 16.99 19.96
CA SER A 189 -3.44 17.24 19.72
C SER A 189 -2.62 16.89 20.96
N ARG A 190 -1.62 16.02 20.79
CA ARG A 190 -0.74 15.50 21.85
C ARG A 190 -1.44 14.75 22.99
N ALA A 191 -2.67 14.28 22.78
CA ALA A 191 -3.32 13.41 23.78
C ALA A 191 -2.47 12.15 23.97
N LEU A 192 -2.20 11.76 25.21
CA LEU A 192 -1.36 10.60 25.59
C LEU A 192 0.02 10.57 24.89
N ALA A 193 0.62 11.72 24.61
CA ALA A 193 1.89 11.81 23.86
C ALA A 193 3.13 11.48 24.69
N ASN A 194 3.01 11.31 26.00
CA ASN A 194 4.14 11.07 26.91
C ASN A 194 3.95 9.85 27.84
N MET A 195 3.14 8.88 27.41
CA MET A 195 2.92 7.66 28.18
C MET A 195 3.95 6.59 27.87
#